data_6ed86e6996f0aa383992f0d810ecae4f
#
_entry.id   6ed86e6996f0aa383992f0d810ecae4f
#
_cell.length_a   1.000
_cell.length_b   1.000
_cell.length_c   1.000
_cell.angle_alpha   90.00
_cell.angle_beta   90.00
_cell.angle_gamma   90.00
#
_symmetry.space_group_name_H-M   'P 1'
#
loop_
_entity.id
_entity.type
_entity.pdbx_description
1 polymer ?
#
loop_
_entity_poly.entity_id
_entity_poly.type
_entity_poly.pdbx_seq_one_letter_code
_entity_poly.pdbx_strand_id
1 'polypeptide(L)'
;MAFVKDWLRVAREESTHFSLVNAHLQTLGYQYGDFEAHAGLWEMAQATTHDIWERMALVPRVLEARGLDATPVLQEKIAQRKDMAAVKILDVILTDEIGHVYIGNHWYHALSAKRGLDAMKCFTELLHKYRIVIFKGVINTDARLQAGFTQHELDWIYEVEQTLKSYIKS
;
A
#
# COMPACT_ATOMS: atom_id res chain seq x y z
N MET A 1 -20.77 7.07 9.30
CA MET A 1 -20.68 7.95 8.11
C MET A 1 -19.23 8.35 7.74
N ALA A 2 -18.30 8.51 8.70
CA ALA A 2 -16.89 8.86 8.37
C ALA A 2 -16.21 7.82 7.48
N PHE A 3 -16.26 6.54 7.81
CA PHE A 3 -15.69 5.45 7.02
C PHE A 3 -16.06 5.52 5.53
N VAL A 4 -17.34 5.66 5.22
CA VAL A 4 -17.82 5.73 3.82
C VAL A 4 -17.28 6.96 3.10
N LYS A 5 -17.20 8.12 3.77
CA LYS A 5 -16.66 9.35 3.18
C LYS A 5 -15.18 9.21 2.86
N ASP A 6 -14.42 8.61 3.77
CA ASP A 6 -12.98 8.39 3.58
C ASP A 6 -12.73 7.48 2.36
N TRP A 7 -13.43 6.36 2.25
CA TRP A 7 -13.26 5.44 1.13
C TRP A 7 -13.84 5.95 -0.19
N LEU A 8 -14.85 6.81 -0.17
CA LEU A 8 -15.30 7.53 -1.38
C LEU A 8 -14.25 8.54 -1.86
N ARG A 9 -13.54 9.18 -0.93
CA ARG A 9 -12.40 10.04 -1.27
C ARG A 9 -11.30 9.22 -1.94
N VAL A 10 -10.86 8.12 -1.32
CA VAL A 10 -9.86 7.20 -1.89
C VAL A 10 -10.27 6.75 -3.29
N ALA A 11 -11.50 6.25 -3.47
CA ALA A 11 -11.99 5.79 -4.78
C ALA A 11 -11.95 6.88 -5.87
N ARG A 12 -12.23 8.14 -5.51
CA ARG A 12 -12.12 9.26 -6.45
C ARG A 12 -10.67 9.54 -6.83
N GLU A 13 -9.76 9.53 -5.86
CA GLU A 13 -8.33 9.76 -6.08
C GLU A 13 -7.74 8.63 -6.92
N GLU A 14 -8.06 7.37 -6.65
CA GLU A 14 -7.68 6.21 -7.48
C GLU A 14 -8.17 6.30 -8.93
N SER A 15 -9.41 6.77 -9.14
CA SER A 15 -9.93 7.01 -10.49
C SER A 15 -9.13 8.08 -11.23
N THR A 16 -8.62 9.08 -10.51
CA THR A 16 -7.72 10.11 -11.06
C THR A 16 -6.36 9.52 -11.38
N HIS A 17 -5.79 8.70 -10.50
CA HIS A 17 -4.52 8.00 -10.72
C HIS A 17 -4.58 7.13 -11.99
N PHE A 18 -5.62 6.32 -12.10
CA PHE A 18 -5.85 5.53 -13.32
C PHE A 18 -5.89 6.40 -14.57
N SER A 19 -6.62 7.50 -14.53
CA SER A 19 -6.77 8.41 -15.68
C SER A 19 -5.45 9.05 -16.10
N LEU A 20 -4.65 9.49 -15.13
CA LEU A 20 -3.32 10.07 -15.38
C LEU A 20 -2.36 9.07 -16.02
N VAL A 21 -2.27 7.86 -15.43
CA VAL A 21 -1.40 6.80 -15.92
C VAL A 21 -1.86 6.33 -17.31
N ASN A 22 -3.16 6.13 -17.51
CA ASN A 22 -3.70 5.69 -18.80
C ASN A 22 -3.49 6.74 -19.90
N ALA A 23 -3.69 8.03 -19.60
CA ALA A 23 -3.41 9.09 -20.56
C ALA A 23 -1.92 9.14 -20.96
N HIS A 24 -1.02 8.97 -19.98
CA HIS A 24 0.41 8.91 -20.26
C HIS A 24 0.77 7.67 -21.09
N LEU A 25 0.23 6.50 -20.77
CA LEU A 25 0.41 5.27 -21.53
C LEU A 25 0.05 5.46 -23.03
N GLN A 26 -1.05 6.17 -23.30
CA GLN A 26 -1.48 6.48 -24.66
C GLN A 26 -0.47 7.38 -25.40
N THR A 27 0.19 8.31 -24.71
CA THR A 27 1.27 9.11 -25.32
C THR A 27 2.48 8.27 -25.77
N LEU A 28 2.66 7.10 -25.16
CA LEU A 28 3.70 6.14 -25.49
C LEU A 28 3.29 5.16 -26.62
N GLY A 29 2.06 5.29 -27.15
CA GLY A 29 1.51 4.45 -28.21
C GLY A 29 0.91 3.14 -27.75
N TYR A 30 0.60 2.99 -26.46
CA TYR A 30 -0.02 1.82 -25.86
C TYR A 30 -1.37 2.16 -25.25
N GLN A 31 -2.16 1.13 -24.96
CA GLN A 31 -3.45 1.25 -24.29
C GLN A 31 -3.58 0.28 -23.11
N TYR A 32 -4.53 0.55 -22.24
CA TYR A 32 -4.83 -0.34 -21.12
C TYR A 32 -5.20 -1.73 -21.63
N GLY A 33 -4.53 -2.75 -21.11
CA GLY A 33 -4.69 -4.15 -21.52
C GLY A 33 -3.61 -4.67 -22.48
N ASP A 34 -2.74 -3.82 -23.03
CA ASP A 34 -1.65 -4.27 -23.92
C ASP A 34 -0.57 -5.07 -23.19
N PHE A 35 -0.48 -4.93 -21.86
CA PHE A 35 0.49 -5.63 -21.02
C PHE A 35 -0.20 -6.44 -19.93
N GLU A 36 0.41 -7.55 -19.56
CA GLU A 36 -0.02 -8.34 -18.41
C GLU A 36 0.14 -7.52 -17.11
N ALA A 37 -0.83 -7.67 -16.21
CA ALA A 37 -0.85 -7.00 -14.91
C ALA A 37 -0.87 -8.01 -13.76
N HIS A 38 -0.25 -7.63 -12.64
CA HIS A 38 -0.27 -8.44 -11.43
C HIS A 38 -1.58 -8.21 -10.66
N ALA A 39 -2.30 -9.29 -10.36
CA ALA A 39 -3.62 -9.24 -9.72
C ALA A 39 -3.60 -9.27 -8.18
N GLY A 40 -2.44 -9.24 -7.54
CA GLY A 40 -2.30 -9.53 -6.10
C GLY A 40 -3.09 -8.61 -5.17
N LEU A 41 -3.27 -7.33 -5.51
CA LEU A 41 -4.09 -6.41 -4.73
C LEU A 41 -5.58 -6.78 -4.84
N TRP A 42 -6.03 -7.10 -6.05
CA TRP A 42 -7.40 -7.57 -6.31
C TRP A 42 -7.69 -8.90 -5.60
N GLU A 43 -6.77 -9.85 -5.68
CA GLU A 43 -6.87 -11.15 -5.01
C GLU A 43 -6.99 -10.98 -3.49
N MET A 44 -6.20 -10.10 -2.90
CA MET A 44 -6.29 -9.80 -1.46
C MET A 44 -7.59 -9.10 -1.11
N ALA A 45 -8.07 -8.17 -1.94
CA ALA A 45 -9.36 -7.53 -1.75
C ALA A 45 -10.50 -8.56 -1.79
N GLN A 46 -10.44 -9.57 -2.68
CA GLN A 46 -11.39 -10.67 -2.71
C GLN A 46 -11.27 -11.59 -1.49
N ALA A 47 -10.05 -11.97 -1.10
CA ALA A 47 -9.80 -12.84 0.04
C ALA A 47 -10.29 -12.24 1.37
N THR A 48 -10.40 -10.92 1.45
CA THR A 48 -10.83 -10.18 2.65
C THR A 48 -12.26 -9.64 2.57
N THR A 49 -13.11 -10.13 1.66
CA THR A 49 -14.52 -9.68 1.54
C THR A 49 -15.35 -9.96 2.77
N HIS A 50 -15.01 -10.98 3.53
CA HIS A 50 -15.72 -11.46 4.71
C HIS A 50 -15.47 -10.60 5.96
N ASP A 51 -14.37 -9.85 6.05
CA ASP A 51 -14.02 -9.04 7.21
C ASP A 51 -13.31 -7.72 6.82
N ILE A 52 -13.99 -6.61 7.07
CA ILE A 52 -13.47 -5.27 6.80
C ILE A 52 -12.21 -4.95 7.62
N TRP A 53 -12.07 -5.50 8.82
CA TRP A 53 -10.90 -5.30 9.67
C TRP A 53 -9.66 -5.99 9.09
N GLU A 54 -9.78 -7.23 8.62
CA GLU A 54 -8.70 -7.93 7.91
C GLU A 54 -8.33 -7.17 6.61
N ARG A 55 -9.33 -6.64 5.90
CA ARG A 55 -9.09 -5.81 4.71
C ARG A 55 -8.27 -4.57 5.03
N MET A 56 -8.59 -3.84 6.10
CA MET A 56 -7.82 -2.65 6.49
C MET A 56 -6.38 -2.99 6.86
N ALA A 57 -6.15 -4.15 7.47
CA ALA A 57 -4.80 -4.63 7.76
C ALA A 57 -4.01 -4.96 6.49
N LEU A 58 -4.62 -5.61 5.51
CA LEU A 58 -3.88 -6.28 4.43
C LEU A 58 -3.85 -5.48 3.13
N VAL A 59 -4.90 -4.78 2.78
CA VAL A 59 -4.94 -3.98 1.55
C VAL A 59 -4.21 -2.65 1.75
N PRO A 60 -4.73 -1.64 2.47
CA PRO A 60 -4.05 -0.36 2.56
C PRO A 60 -2.77 -0.43 3.39
N ARG A 61 -2.81 -1.05 4.58
CA ARG A 61 -1.68 -1.05 5.51
C ARG A 61 -0.48 -1.90 5.04
N VAL A 62 -0.69 -2.93 4.20
CA VAL A 62 0.40 -3.75 3.64
C VAL A 62 0.60 -3.47 2.16
N LEU A 63 -0.40 -3.71 1.32
CA LEU A 63 -0.19 -3.73 -0.12
C LEU A 63 -0.03 -2.33 -0.72
N GLU A 64 -0.87 -1.37 -0.36
CA GLU A 64 -0.72 0.02 -0.81
C GLU A 64 0.52 0.68 -0.15
N ALA A 65 0.77 0.40 1.13
CA ALA A 65 1.97 0.91 1.79
C ALA A 65 3.30 0.48 1.13
N ARG A 66 3.33 -0.62 0.37
CA ARG A 66 4.48 -0.98 -0.48
C ARG A 66 4.70 0.05 -1.61
N GLY A 67 3.64 0.70 -2.06
CA GLY A 67 3.72 1.81 -3.01
C GLY A 67 4.53 2.98 -2.46
N LEU A 68 4.37 3.29 -1.17
CA LEU A 68 5.17 4.35 -0.51
C LEU A 68 6.67 4.05 -0.57
N ASP A 69 7.05 2.77 -0.49
CA ASP A 69 8.46 2.35 -0.52
C ASP A 69 9.01 2.26 -1.95
N ALA A 70 8.20 1.77 -2.88
CA ALA A 70 8.63 1.47 -4.25
C ALA A 70 8.63 2.69 -5.18
N THR A 71 7.72 3.63 -4.97
CA THR A 71 7.54 4.78 -5.87
C THR A 71 8.77 5.66 -6.00
N PRO A 72 9.51 6.04 -4.94
CA PRO A 72 10.73 6.84 -5.10
C PRO A 72 11.78 6.16 -5.97
N VAL A 73 11.99 4.86 -5.79
CA VAL A 73 12.95 4.08 -6.60
C VAL A 73 12.50 3.99 -8.07
N LEU A 74 11.19 3.88 -8.30
CA LEU A 74 10.63 3.88 -9.65
C LEU A 74 10.79 5.24 -10.32
N GLN A 75 10.55 6.32 -9.59
CA GLN A 75 10.75 7.70 -10.08
C GLN A 75 12.19 7.95 -10.51
N GLU A 76 13.17 7.52 -9.73
CA GLU A 76 14.59 7.64 -10.10
C GLU A 76 14.89 6.91 -11.41
N LYS A 77 14.41 5.68 -11.58
CA LYS A 77 14.62 4.89 -12.81
C LYS A 77 13.96 5.54 -14.02
N ILE A 78 12.77 6.12 -13.85
CA ILE A 78 12.03 6.80 -14.92
C ILE A 78 12.71 8.13 -15.27
N ALA A 79 13.19 8.89 -14.28
CA ALA A 79 13.92 10.13 -14.47
C ALA A 79 15.23 9.91 -15.27
N GLN A 80 15.96 8.80 -15.01
CA GLN A 80 17.13 8.41 -15.79
C GLN A 80 16.79 8.18 -17.28
N ARG A 81 15.55 7.79 -17.57
CA ARG A 81 15.03 7.64 -18.95
C ARG A 81 14.46 8.93 -19.52
N LYS A 82 14.55 10.05 -18.78
CA LYS A 82 14.08 11.39 -19.13
C LYS A 82 12.57 11.52 -19.31
N ASP A 83 11.78 10.58 -18.77
CA ASP A 83 10.33 10.67 -18.77
C ASP A 83 9.84 11.47 -17.56
N MET A 84 10.00 12.79 -17.61
CA MET A 84 9.61 13.69 -16.52
C MET A 84 8.08 13.83 -16.39
N ALA A 85 7.31 13.44 -17.41
CA ALA A 85 5.86 13.43 -17.33
C ALA A 85 5.39 12.30 -16.39
N ALA A 86 5.93 11.09 -16.57
CA ALA A 86 5.66 9.98 -15.65
C ALA A 86 6.12 10.26 -14.22
N VAL A 87 7.28 10.90 -14.02
CA VAL A 87 7.76 11.30 -12.68
C VAL A 87 6.73 12.19 -11.98
N LYS A 88 6.20 13.21 -12.66
CA LYS A 88 5.17 14.10 -12.08
C LYS A 88 3.87 13.38 -11.75
N ILE A 89 3.46 12.41 -12.55
CA ILE A 89 2.29 11.58 -12.25
C ILE A 89 2.52 10.77 -10.98
N LEU A 90 3.70 10.16 -10.84
CA LEU A 90 4.07 9.42 -9.63
C LEU A 90 4.19 10.31 -8.39
N ASP A 91 4.57 11.59 -8.52
CA ASP A 91 4.54 12.56 -7.41
C ASP A 91 3.13 12.76 -6.88
N VAL A 92 2.15 12.92 -7.77
CA VAL A 92 0.73 13.04 -7.40
C VAL A 92 0.26 11.78 -6.69
N ILE A 93 0.50 10.61 -7.30
CA ILE A 93 0.11 9.32 -6.74
C ILE A 93 0.72 9.12 -5.35
N LEU A 94 2.03 9.30 -5.18
CA LEU A 94 2.71 9.12 -3.90
C LEU A 94 2.13 10.04 -2.80
N THR A 95 1.80 11.28 -3.16
CA THR A 95 1.22 12.25 -2.22
C THR A 95 -0.15 11.78 -1.72
N ASP A 96 -1.00 11.31 -2.62
CA ASP A 96 -2.34 10.82 -2.27
C ASP A 96 -2.28 9.48 -1.53
N GLU A 97 -1.36 8.57 -1.93
CA GLU A 97 -1.16 7.25 -1.30
C GLU A 97 -0.78 7.33 0.19
N ILE A 98 -0.03 8.35 0.60
CA ILE A 98 0.22 8.62 2.02
C ILE A 98 -1.12 8.79 2.76
N GLY A 99 -2.07 9.52 2.15
CA GLY A 99 -3.42 9.72 2.69
C GLY A 99 -4.26 8.44 2.70
N HIS A 100 -4.19 7.61 1.65
CA HIS A 100 -4.89 6.34 1.55
C HIS A 100 -4.43 5.35 2.62
N VAL A 101 -3.12 5.20 2.78
CA VAL A 101 -2.54 4.34 3.81
C VAL A 101 -2.84 4.87 5.22
N TYR A 102 -2.85 6.21 5.42
CA TYR A 102 -3.27 6.80 6.68
C TYR A 102 -4.73 6.44 7.03
N ILE A 103 -5.64 6.53 6.08
CA ILE A 103 -7.04 6.12 6.23
C ILE A 103 -7.12 4.64 6.62
N GLY A 104 -6.38 3.79 5.93
CA GLY A 104 -6.29 2.36 6.23
C GLY A 104 -5.82 2.08 7.65
N ASN A 105 -4.72 2.71 8.08
CA ASN A 105 -4.16 2.61 9.42
C ASN A 105 -5.17 3.09 10.49
N HIS A 106 -5.78 4.25 10.26
CA HIS A 106 -6.79 4.80 11.17
C HIS A 106 -7.93 3.80 11.40
N TRP A 107 -8.50 3.26 10.34
CA TRP A 107 -9.63 2.32 10.46
C TRP A 107 -9.22 0.95 10.97
N TYR A 108 -8.02 0.48 10.68
CA TYR A 108 -7.49 -0.74 11.29
C TYR A 108 -7.43 -0.62 12.82
N HIS A 109 -6.82 0.45 13.33
CA HIS A 109 -6.73 0.69 14.77
C HIS A 109 -8.10 0.93 15.43
N ALA A 110 -8.97 1.72 14.79
CA ALA A 110 -10.32 1.98 15.30
C ALA A 110 -11.16 0.70 15.39
N LEU A 111 -11.10 -0.16 14.39
CA LEU A 111 -11.80 -1.44 14.38
C LEU A 111 -11.19 -2.44 15.38
N SER A 112 -9.87 -2.46 15.54
CA SER A 112 -9.18 -3.26 16.54
C SER A 112 -9.63 -2.87 17.95
N ALA A 113 -9.60 -1.58 18.26
CA ALA A 113 -10.07 -1.05 19.55
C ALA A 113 -11.55 -1.38 19.82
N LYS A 114 -12.42 -1.22 18.81
CA LYS A 114 -13.84 -1.58 18.90
C LYS A 114 -14.08 -3.07 19.21
N ARG A 115 -13.18 -3.94 18.75
CA ARG A 115 -13.23 -5.40 18.97
C ARG A 115 -12.49 -5.83 20.24
N GLY A 116 -11.82 -4.93 20.95
CA GLY A 116 -10.98 -5.26 22.11
C GLY A 116 -9.74 -6.09 21.74
N LEU A 117 -9.22 -5.91 20.51
CA LEU A 117 -8.08 -6.65 19.98
C LEU A 117 -6.77 -5.87 20.19
N ASP A 118 -5.69 -6.59 20.47
CA ASP A 118 -4.33 -6.05 20.37
C ASP A 118 -3.95 -5.93 18.89
N ALA A 119 -3.86 -4.69 18.41
CA ALA A 119 -3.63 -4.41 17.00
C ALA A 119 -2.31 -5.00 16.49
N MET A 120 -1.22 -4.90 17.27
CA MET A 120 0.11 -5.40 16.86
C MET A 120 0.14 -6.93 16.79
N LYS A 121 -0.35 -7.60 17.86
CA LYS A 121 -0.42 -9.07 17.91
C LYS A 121 -1.28 -9.61 16.77
N CYS A 122 -2.48 -9.07 16.59
CA CYS A 122 -3.39 -9.52 15.56
C CYS A 122 -2.88 -9.23 14.15
N PHE A 123 -2.13 -8.14 13.95
CA PHE A 123 -1.48 -7.86 12.66
C PHE A 123 -0.46 -8.95 12.32
N THR A 124 0.35 -9.37 13.29
CA THR A 124 1.28 -10.50 13.11
C THR A 124 0.56 -11.77 12.71
N GLU A 125 -0.52 -12.11 13.38
CA GLU A 125 -1.34 -13.29 13.09
C GLU A 125 -1.93 -13.26 11.68
N LEU A 126 -2.39 -12.08 11.22
CA LEU A 126 -2.89 -11.89 9.86
C LEU A 126 -1.81 -12.07 8.79
N LEU A 127 -0.61 -11.53 9.01
CA LEU A 127 0.52 -11.74 8.09
C LEU A 127 0.86 -13.22 7.92
N HIS A 128 0.86 -13.98 9.01
CA HIS A 128 1.05 -15.44 8.98
C HIS A 128 -0.11 -16.15 8.27
N LYS A 129 -1.36 -15.83 8.62
CA LYS A 129 -2.57 -16.43 8.04
C LYS A 129 -2.58 -16.29 6.51
N TYR A 130 -2.24 -15.10 6.00
CA TYR A 130 -2.26 -14.81 4.56
C TYR A 130 -0.89 -14.99 3.88
N ARG A 131 0.13 -15.43 4.61
CA ARG A 131 1.52 -15.64 4.12
C ARG A 131 2.06 -14.41 3.39
N ILE A 132 1.83 -13.24 3.96
CA ILE A 132 2.22 -11.96 3.37
C ILE A 132 3.54 -11.47 3.96
N VAL A 133 4.42 -11.02 3.07
CA VAL A 133 5.61 -10.24 3.39
C VAL A 133 5.22 -8.75 3.39
N ILE A 134 5.63 -7.99 4.41
CA ILE A 134 5.20 -6.59 4.59
C ILE A 134 5.84 -5.68 3.54
N PHE A 135 7.13 -5.85 3.28
CA PHE A 135 7.86 -5.06 2.29
C PHE A 135 8.95 -5.88 1.58
N LYS A 136 9.42 -5.35 0.45
CA LYS A 136 10.56 -5.90 -0.28
C LYS A 136 11.52 -4.75 -0.62
N GLY A 137 12.68 -4.70 0.03
CA GLY A 137 13.67 -3.66 -0.24
C GLY A 137 13.86 -2.67 0.89
N VAL A 138 13.88 -1.38 0.60
CA VAL A 138 14.07 -0.29 1.57
C VAL A 138 12.71 0.32 1.92
N ILE A 139 12.47 0.54 3.21
CA ILE A 139 11.28 1.23 3.70
C ILE A 139 11.47 2.74 3.58
N ASN A 140 10.46 3.43 3.04
CA ASN A 140 10.35 4.88 3.09
C ASN A 140 9.77 5.28 4.46
N THR A 141 10.66 5.38 5.46
CA THR A 141 10.30 5.68 6.85
C THR A 141 9.46 6.95 6.98
N ASP A 142 9.87 8.02 6.29
CA ASP A 142 9.19 9.32 6.37
C ASP A 142 7.75 9.24 5.84
N ALA A 143 7.54 8.63 4.67
CA ALA A 143 6.21 8.46 4.11
C ALA A 143 5.33 7.56 4.98
N ARG A 144 5.90 6.49 5.54
CA ARG A 144 5.14 5.61 6.44
C ARG A 144 4.77 6.30 7.76
N LEU A 145 5.64 7.10 8.35
CA LEU A 145 5.31 7.92 9.54
C LEU A 145 4.18 8.91 9.22
N GLN A 146 4.25 9.60 8.07
CA GLN A 146 3.17 10.48 7.61
C GLN A 146 1.86 9.72 7.37
N ALA A 147 1.95 8.48 6.91
CA ALA A 147 0.81 7.57 6.72
C ALA A 147 0.30 6.94 8.04
N GLY A 148 0.74 7.43 9.20
CA GLY A 148 0.21 7.04 10.51
C GLY A 148 0.79 5.75 11.11
N PHE A 149 1.89 5.22 10.57
CA PHE A 149 2.69 4.23 11.30
C PHE A 149 3.43 4.92 12.44
N THR A 150 3.55 4.24 13.57
CA THR A 150 4.42 4.68 14.67
C THR A 150 5.85 4.19 14.47
N GLN A 151 6.83 4.84 15.09
CA GLN A 151 8.22 4.36 15.05
C GLN A 151 8.33 2.93 15.60
N HIS A 152 7.63 2.62 16.67
CA HIS A 152 7.59 1.28 17.25
C HIS A 152 7.07 0.21 16.25
N GLU A 153 6.06 0.54 15.46
CA GLU A 153 5.56 -0.37 14.41
C GLU A 153 6.57 -0.55 13.28
N LEU A 154 7.30 0.49 12.91
CA LEU A 154 8.35 0.39 11.89
C LEU A 154 9.53 -0.44 12.38
N ASP A 155 9.98 -0.24 13.62
CA ASP A 155 11.04 -1.04 14.23
C ASP A 155 10.65 -2.53 14.28
N TRP A 156 9.43 -2.82 14.70
CA TRP A 156 8.88 -4.17 14.69
C TRP A 156 8.79 -4.77 13.27
N ILE A 157 8.38 -3.99 12.26
CA ILE A 157 8.35 -4.44 10.86
C ILE A 157 9.75 -4.90 10.41
N TYR A 158 10.79 -4.14 10.75
CA TYR A 158 12.17 -4.52 10.44
C TYR A 158 12.58 -5.83 11.11
N GLU A 159 12.25 -6.02 12.39
CA GLU A 159 12.57 -7.24 13.15
C GLU A 159 11.88 -8.48 12.58
N VAL A 160 10.58 -8.37 12.30
CA VAL A 160 9.77 -9.46 11.72
C VAL A 160 10.28 -9.86 10.34
N GLU A 161 10.61 -8.90 9.49
CA GLU A 161 11.16 -9.18 8.17
C GLU A 161 12.50 -9.90 8.21
N GLN A 162 13.39 -9.56 9.15
CA GLN A 162 14.65 -10.27 9.33
C GLN A 162 14.39 -11.72 9.74
N THR A 163 13.44 -11.94 10.62
CA THR A 163 13.03 -13.28 11.07
C THR A 163 12.42 -14.08 9.92
N LEU A 164 11.48 -13.53 9.17
CA LEU A 164 10.85 -14.20 8.02
C LEU A 164 11.86 -14.54 6.92
N LYS A 165 12.81 -13.66 6.63
CA LYS A 165 13.89 -13.93 5.66
C LYS A 165 14.79 -15.09 6.09
N SER A 166 14.99 -15.29 7.38
CA SER A 166 15.78 -16.44 7.91
C SER A 166 15.05 -17.77 7.69
N TYR A 167 13.73 -17.81 7.88
CA TYR A 167 12.90 -19.01 7.67
C TYR A 167 12.74 -19.41 6.19
N ILE A 168 12.72 -18.46 5.28
CA ILE A 168 12.57 -18.74 3.84
C ILE A 168 13.88 -19.24 3.22
N LYS A 169 15.04 -19.00 3.86
CA LYS A 169 16.35 -19.46 3.42
C LYS A 169 16.78 -20.81 4.00
N SER A 170 16.06 -21.32 5.00
CA SER A 170 16.23 -22.65 5.58
C SER A 170 15.31 -23.68 4.90
#